data_5c4166d592468da46f7daabc8e071bd6
#
_entry.id   5c4166d592468da46f7daabc8e071bd6
#
_cell.length_a   1.000
_cell.length_b   1.000
_cell.length_c   1.000
_cell.angle_alpha   90.00
_cell.angle_beta   90.00
_cell.angle_gamma   90.00
#
_symmetry.space_group_name_H-M   'P 1'
#
loop_
_entity.id
_entity.type
_entity.pdbx_description
1 polymer ?
#
loop_
_entity_poly.entity_id
_entity_poly.type
_entity_poly.pdbx_seq_one_letter_code
_entity_poly.pdbx_strand_id
1 'polypeptide(L)'
;MKKILLATVFGLTAFSAQAQEKVADSRSTTPMADMTNPFYITERGFMLDSRIGYGREKLNASINAPVRQTGYPFLTNAHSLKASETLTYGITGTWAVYGSLGYDWTKKYGASSFNEWDWTIGTKINTIEDVWRVQIGADVTWSDYSKWKKVKNEERKDTHLYLMAGTETGENVFGYTRLDYHTVDFGSDRQFDSYDITGALHITPSGTTTADVGLRFGWDTLKGARSRDLTFLLGGYLSVYKNMALGLNADYVLASSNNIKGYGSPDNQGAYSLEFNVKYEF
;
A
#
# COMPACT_ATOMS: atom_id res chain seq x y z
N MET A 1 -13.13 16.47 -13.51
CA MET A 1 -12.01 15.66 -13.01
C MET A 1 -12.42 14.27 -12.50
N LYS A 2 -13.44 14.09 -11.62
CA LYS A 2 -13.89 12.75 -11.15
C LYS A 2 -14.20 11.75 -12.27
N LYS A 3 -14.76 12.21 -13.39
CA LYS A 3 -15.07 11.37 -14.56
C LYS A 3 -13.84 10.92 -15.36
N ILE A 4 -12.74 11.70 -15.30
CA ILE A 4 -11.49 11.40 -16.01
C ILE A 4 -10.73 10.29 -15.26
N LEU A 5 -10.67 10.35 -13.94
CA LEU A 5 -9.97 9.33 -13.12
C LEU A 5 -10.62 7.94 -13.29
N LEU A 6 -11.96 7.87 -13.20
CA LEU A 6 -12.68 6.62 -13.42
C LEU A 6 -12.45 6.10 -14.85
N ALA A 7 -12.46 6.98 -15.85
CA ALA A 7 -12.20 6.63 -17.25
C ALA A 7 -10.76 6.16 -17.48
N THR A 8 -9.77 6.70 -16.74
CA THR A 8 -8.37 6.28 -16.87
C THR A 8 -8.15 4.90 -16.26
N VAL A 9 -8.69 4.64 -15.05
CA VAL A 9 -8.60 3.32 -14.41
C VAL A 9 -9.33 2.25 -15.24
N PHE A 10 -10.57 2.52 -15.67
CA PHE A 10 -11.30 1.58 -16.55
C PHE A 10 -10.73 1.52 -17.97
N GLY A 11 -10.13 2.59 -18.47
CA GLY A 11 -9.48 2.61 -19.78
C GLY A 11 -8.21 1.75 -19.83
N LEU A 12 -7.37 1.79 -18.78
CA LEU A 12 -6.16 0.96 -18.67
C LEU A 12 -6.51 -0.52 -18.48
N THR A 13 -7.52 -0.85 -17.67
CA THR A 13 -8.00 -2.23 -17.54
C THR A 13 -8.64 -2.75 -18.82
N ALA A 14 -9.36 -1.92 -19.58
CA ALA A 14 -9.91 -2.28 -20.89
C ALA A 14 -8.83 -2.42 -21.97
N PHE A 15 -7.76 -1.61 -21.91
CA PHE A 15 -6.62 -1.70 -22.83
C PHE A 15 -5.82 -2.97 -22.59
N SER A 16 -5.63 -3.37 -21.32
CA SER A 16 -5.00 -4.65 -20.96
C SER A 16 -5.85 -5.84 -21.42
N ALA A 17 -7.17 -5.77 -21.36
CA ALA A 17 -8.07 -6.79 -21.87
C ALA A 17 -8.03 -6.96 -23.40
N GLN A 18 -7.87 -5.86 -24.17
CA GLN A 18 -7.73 -5.92 -25.64
C GLN A 18 -6.32 -6.36 -26.09
N ALA A 19 -5.28 -6.09 -25.32
CA ALA A 19 -3.94 -6.61 -25.58
C ALA A 19 -3.90 -8.14 -25.47
N GLN A 20 -4.82 -8.72 -24.71
CA GLN A 20 -4.95 -10.16 -24.49
C GLN A 20 -5.27 -10.97 -25.75
N GLU A 21 -6.05 -10.43 -26.67
CA GLU A 21 -6.45 -11.15 -27.89
C GLU A 21 -5.28 -11.42 -28.85
N LYS A 22 -4.19 -10.64 -28.74
CA LYS A 22 -2.99 -10.79 -29.58
C LYS A 22 -1.81 -11.54 -28.94
N VAL A 23 -1.78 -11.67 -27.61
CA VAL A 23 -0.66 -12.27 -26.87
C VAL A 23 -1.04 -13.62 -26.26
N ALA A 24 -2.29 -14.03 -26.37
CA ALA A 24 -2.85 -15.22 -25.71
C ALA A 24 -2.23 -16.57 -26.11
N ASP A 25 -1.22 -16.60 -26.98
CA ASP A 25 -0.81 -17.86 -27.58
C ASP A 25 0.48 -18.48 -27.00
N SER A 26 1.12 -17.95 -25.96
CA SER A 26 2.33 -18.66 -25.51
C SER A 26 2.84 -18.51 -24.07
N ARG A 27 2.30 -17.67 -23.18
CA ARG A 27 2.98 -17.52 -21.87
C ARG A 27 2.02 -17.12 -20.74
N SER A 28 1.86 -17.90 -19.84
CA SER A 28 1.64 -17.92 -18.40
C SER A 28 0.68 -19.04 -18.05
N THR A 29 1.23 -20.15 -17.66
CA THR A 29 0.52 -21.25 -17.00
C THR A 29 0.62 -21.13 -15.48
N THR A 30 1.03 -19.95 -14.99
CA THR A 30 1.26 -19.71 -13.56
C THR A 30 -0.06 -19.83 -12.82
N PRO A 31 -0.19 -20.72 -11.84
CA PRO A 31 -1.37 -20.77 -10.99
C PRO A 31 -1.58 -19.42 -10.29
N MET A 32 -2.83 -19.01 -10.11
CA MET A 32 -3.15 -17.76 -9.44
C MET A 32 -2.58 -17.68 -8.02
N ALA A 33 -2.50 -18.81 -7.34
CA ALA A 33 -1.85 -18.91 -6.03
C ALA A 33 -0.44 -18.31 -6.02
N ASP A 34 0.31 -18.48 -7.11
CA ASP A 34 1.64 -17.90 -7.23
C ASP A 34 1.58 -16.39 -7.45
N MET A 35 0.72 -15.90 -8.34
CA MET A 35 0.59 -14.48 -8.66
C MET A 35 0.15 -13.62 -7.45
N THR A 36 -0.62 -14.18 -6.53
CA THR A 36 -1.07 -13.50 -5.30
C THR A 36 -0.12 -13.67 -4.13
N ASN A 37 0.84 -14.61 -4.21
CA ASN A 37 1.87 -14.79 -3.19
C ASN A 37 2.72 -13.50 -3.06
N PRO A 38 2.95 -12.99 -1.85
CA PRO A 38 3.68 -11.74 -1.65
C PRO A 38 5.13 -11.75 -2.18
N PHE A 39 5.73 -12.93 -2.35
CA PHE A 39 7.10 -13.10 -2.89
C PHE A 39 7.12 -13.31 -4.41
N TYR A 40 5.97 -13.37 -5.05
CA TYR A 40 5.94 -13.66 -6.48
C TYR A 40 6.58 -12.55 -7.32
N ILE A 41 7.41 -12.95 -8.25
CA ILE A 41 7.97 -12.11 -9.32
C ILE A 41 7.78 -12.89 -10.63
N THR A 42 7.07 -12.29 -11.57
CA THR A 42 6.95 -12.83 -12.92
C THR A 42 8.31 -12.84 -13.62
N GLU A 43 8.64 -13.90 -14.34
CA GLU A 43 9.91 -13.99 -15.06
C GLU A 43 9.76 -13.40 -16.46
N ARG A 44 10.51 -12.35 -16.78
CA ARG A 44 10.50 -11.67 -18.10
C ARG A 44 9.11 -11.28 -18.59
N GLY A 45 8.23 -10.95 -17.65
CA GLY A 45 6.84 -10.58 -17.88
C GLY A 45 6.46 -9.30 -17.15
N PHE A 46 5.26 -8.86 -17.38
CA PHE A 46 4.68 -7.68 -16.73
C PHE A 46 3.52 -8.11 -15.83
N MET A 47 3.39 -7.44 -14.70
CA MET A 47 2.23 -7.52 -13.83
C MET A 47 1.69 -6.12 -13.57
N LEU A 48 0.40 -5.92 -13.83
CA LEU A 48 -0.34 -4.71 -13.48
C LEU A 48 -1.12 -4.98 -12.19
N ASP A 49 -1.05 -4.04 -11.24
CA ASP A 49 -1.83 -4.05 -10.01
C ASP A 49 -2.57 -2.71 -9.90
N SER A 50 -3.89 -2.76 -10.12
CA SER A 50 -4.79 -1.61 -10.08
C SER A 50 -5.57 -1.63 -8.78
N ARG A 51 -5.58 -0.53 -8.04
CA ARG A 51 -6.18 -0.43 -6.71
C ARG A 51 -7.10 0.78 -6.58
N ILE A 52 -8.21 0.58 -5.90
CA ILE A 52 -9.09 1.65 -5.42
C ILE A 52 -9.40 1.39 -3.96
N GLY A 53 -9.03 2.33 -3.10
CA GLY A 53 -9.20 2.22 -1.67
C GLY A 53 -10.02 3.36 -1.08
N TYR A 54 -10.78 3.04 -0.03
CA TYR A 54 -11.45 4.01 0.81
C TYR A 54 -10.93 3.83 2.24
N GLY A 55 -10.55 4.94 2.86
CA GLY A 55 -10.08 4.95 4.24
C GLY A 55 -10.85 5.93 5.11
N ARG A 56 -10.96 5.60 6.38
CA ARG A 56 -11.45 6.50 7.42
C ARG A 56 -10.49 6.52 8.59
N GLU A 57 -9.83 7.63 8.77
CA GLU A 57 -9.09 7.93 10.00
C GLU A 57 -10.06 8.45 11.04
N LYS A 58 -9.87 8.05 12.30
CA LYS A 58 -10.71 8.41 13.42
C LYS A 58 -9.85 8.95 14.54
N LEU A 59 -10.14 10.15 14.99
CA LEU A 59 -9.47 10.77 16.11
C LEU A 59 -10.40 10.74 17.34
N ASN A 60 -10.05 9.94 18.33
CA ASN A 60 -10.84 9.72 19.55
C ASN A 60 -10.41 10.63 20.70
N ALA A 61 -10.11 11.90 20.46
CA ALA A 61 -9.78 12.84 21.54
C ALA A 61 -10.44 14.19 21.32
N SER A 62 -10.89 14.80 22.40
CA SER A 62 -11.18 16.23 22.46
C SER A 62 -9.86 16.99 22.48
N ILE A 63 -9.29 17.21 21.31
CA ILE A 63 -8.07 18.01 21.19
C ILE A 63 -8.47 19.48 21.15
N ASN A 64 -7.86 20.26 22.01
CA ASN A 64 -8.02 21.72 22.00
C ASN A 64 -7.60 22.30 20.64
N ALA A 65 -8.33 23.30 20.16
CA ALA A 65 -8.25 23.91 18.83
C ALA A 65 -6.84 24.12 18.19
N PRO A 66 -5.75 24.33 18.93
CA PRO A 66 -4.42 24.53 18.34
C PRO A 66 -3.86 23.34 17.56
N VAL A 67 -4.23 22.10 17.89
CA VAL A 67 -3.71 20.90 17.18
C VAL A 67 -4.17 20.85 15.75
N ARG A 68 -5.36 21.38 15.43
CA ARG A 68 -5.86 21.47 14.06
C ARG A 68 -5.00 22.36 13.15
N GLN A 69 -4.17 23.21 13.72
CA GLN A 69 -3.32 24.17 12.99
C GLN A 69 -1.89 23.67 12.79
N THR A 70 -1.46 22.64 13.51
CA THR A 70 -0.06 22.19 13.50
C THR A 70 0.33 21.33 12.30
N GLY A 71 -0.62 20.95 11.44
CA GLY A 71 -0.34 20.21 10.22
C GLY A 71 0.17 18.77 10.41
N TYR A 72 0.01 18.20 11.62
CA TYR A 72 0.34 16.79 11.84
C TYR A 72 -0.64 15.90 11.07
N PRO A 73 -0.20 15.16 10.04
CA PRO A 73 -1.09 14.44 9.15
C PRO A 73 -1.86 13.31 9.83
N PHE A 74 -1.32 12.75 10.92
CA PHE A 74 -1.91 11.60 11.64
C PHE A 74 -2.95 11.97 12.72
N LEU A 75 -3.31 13.26 12.84
CA LEU A 75 -4.16 13.73 13.95
C LEU A 75 -5.52 14.27 13.51
N THR A 76 -6.03 13.85 12.39
CA THR A 76 -7.30 14.39 11.90
C THR A 76 -8.27 13.28 11.55
N ASN A 77 -9.53 13.44 11.98
CA ASN A 77 -10.60 12.68 11.36
C ASN A 77 -10.62 12.99 9.86
N ALA A 78 -10.40 11.99 9.04
CA ALA A 78 -10.35 12.15 7.61
C ALA A 78 -11.05 10.99 6.91
N HIS A 79 -11.55 11.27 5.71
CA HIS A 79 -11.94 10.26 4.75
C HIS A 79 -11.03 10.38 3.56
N SER A 80 -10.49 9.29 3.08
CA SER A 80 -9.65 9.24 1.90
C SER A 80 -10.23 8.32 0.83
N LEU A 81 -10.04 8.70 -0.41
CA LEU A 81 -10.24 7.83 -1.57
C LEU A 81 -8.92 7.80 -2.31
N LYS A 82 -8.36 6.60 -2.46
CA LYS A 82 -7.08 6.37 -3.13
C LYS A 82 -7.31 5.57 -4.39
N ALA A 83 -6.55 5.86 -5.42
CA ALA A 83 -6.46 5.02 -6.60
C ALA A 83 -5.01 4.92 -7.01
N SER A 84 -4.55 3.75 -7.40
CA SER A 84 -3.18 3.57 -7.89
C SER A 84 -3.09 2.49 -8.95
N GLU A 85 -2.13 2.66 -9.83
CA GLU A 85 -1.73 1.69 -10.85
C GLU A 85 -0.25 1.42 -10.69
N THR A 86 0.12 0.16 -10.51
CA THR A 86 1.52 -0.29 -10.40
C THR A 86 1.83 -1.25 -11.51
N LEU A 87 2.81 -0.93 -12.33
CA LEU A 87 3.35 -1.81 -13.35
C LEU A 87 4.69 -2.37 -12.87
N THR A 88 4.77 -3.68 -12.75
CA THR A 88 5.98 -4.42 -12.38
C THR A 88 6.52 -5.18 -13.58
N TYR A 89 7.81 -5.08 -13.84
CA TYR A 89 8.53 -5.89 -14.81
C TYR A 89 9.52 -6.81 -14.12
N GLY A 90 9.35 -8.11 -14.26
CA GLY A 90 10.30 -9.10 -13.78
C GLY A 90 11.46 -9.26 -14.75
N ILE A 91 12.65 -8.85 -14.33
CA ILE A 91 13.89 -9.00 -15.11
C ILE A 91 14.30 -10.47 -15.11
N THR A 92 14.17 -11.09 -13.94
CA THR A 92 14.31 -12.52 -13.71
C THR A 92 13.20 -12.99 -12.75
N GLY A 93 13.04 -14.28 -12.51
CA GLY A 93 12.12 -14.80 -11.48
C GLY A 93 12.44 -14.35 -10.04
N THR A 94 13.60 -13.72 -9.85
CA THR A 94 14.07 -13.25 -8.53
C THR A 94 14.30 -11.74 -8.45
N TRP A 95 14.25 -11.00 -9.55
CA TRP A 95 14.48 -9.56 -9.57
C TRP A 95 13.45 -8.84 -10.42
N ALA A 96 12.82 -7.82 -9.86
CA ALA A 96 11.88 -6.97 -10.57
C ALA A 96 12.12 -5.49 -10.30
N VAL A 97 11.70 -4.67 -11.25
CA VAL A 97 11.55 -3.22 -11.12
C VAL A 97 10.09 -2.86 -11.28
N TYR A 98 9.64 -1.79 -10.66
CA TYR A 98 8.26 -1.33 -10.77
C TYR A 98 8.15 0.18 -10.79
N GLY A 99 7.08 0.65 -11.40
CA GLY A 99 6.64 2.03 -11.35
C GLY A 99 5.18 2.11 -10.95
N SER A 100 4.81 3.13 -10.18
CA SER A 100 3.43 3.35 -9.77
C SER A 100 3.01 4.79 -9.98
N LEU A 101 1.74 4.97 -10.31
CA LEU A 101 1.05 6.26 -10.33
C LEU A 101 -0.11 6.16 -9.34
N GLY A 102 -0.14 7.07 -8.37
CA GLY A 102 -1.17 7.16 -7.36
C GLY A 102 -1.93 8.48 -7.41
N TYR A 103 -3.15 8.45 -6.92
CA TYR A 103 -3.96 9.62 -6.66
C TYR A 103 -4.67 9.45 -5.33
N ASP A 104 -4.47 10.40 -4.43
CA ASP A 104 -5.15 10.47 -3.15
C ASP A 104 -6.07 11.69 -3.09
N TRP A 105 -7.32 11.46 -2.72
CA TRP A 105 -8.24 12.51 -2.37
C TRP A 105 -8.61 12.35 -0.89
N THR A 106 -8.24 13.33 -0.08
CA THR A 106 -8.51 13.31 1.35
C THR A 106 -9.38 14.50 1.75
N LYS A 107 -10.45 14.20 2.50
CA LYS A 107 -11.31 15.19 3.14
C LYS A 107 -11.15 15.13 4.63
N LYS A 108 -10.59 16.18 5.23
CA LYS A 108 -10.43 16.34 6.68
C LYS A 108 -11.62 17.07 7.27
N TYR A 109 -12.08 16.65 8.45
CA TYR A 109 -13.14 17.35 9.16
C TYR A 109 -12.69 18.76 9.54
N GLY A 110 -13.48 19.78 9.14
CA GLY A 110 -13.22 21.18 9.43
C GLY A 110 -12.09 21.82 8.61
N ALA A 111 -11.62 21.14 7.56
CA ALA A 111 -10.62 21.66 6.62
C ALA A 111 -11.04 21.45 5.16
N SER A 112 -10.35 22.14 4.25
CA SER A 112 -10.52 21.89 2.81
C SER A 112 -10.05 20.50 2.44
N SER A 113 -10.73 19.85 1.47
CA SER A 113 -10.20 18.63 0.84
C SER A 113 -8.91 18.96 0.08
N PHE A 114 -7.98 18.03 0.08
CA PHE A 114 -6.78 18.11 -0.74
C PHE A 114 -6.68 16.89 -1.66
N ASN A 115 -5.96 17.06 -2.75
CA ASN A 115 -5.67 16.00 -3.70
C ASN A 115 -4.16 15.94 -3.87
N GLU A 116 -3.64 14.75 -4.05
CA GLU A 116 -2.22 14.47 -4.22
C GLU A 116 -2.04 13.48 -5.36
N TRP A 117 -1.01 13.69 -6.16
CA TRP A 117 -0.54 12.72 -7.14
C TRP A 117 0.80 12.19 -6.67
N ASP A 118 0.95 10.87 -6.73
CA ASP A 118 2.15 10.17 -6.32
C ASP A 118 2.77 9.44 -7.51
N TRP A 119 4.10 9.51 -7.62
CA TRP A 119 4.90 8.72 -8.58
C TRP A 119 5.91 7.91 -7.80
N THR A 120 5.92 6.62 -8.01
CA THR A 120 6.85 5.71 -7.35
C THR A 120 7.71 4.99 -8.37
N ILE A 121 8.98 4.82 -8.05
CA ILE A 121 9.90 3.92 -8.76
C ILE A 121 10.57 3.05 -7.72
N GLY A 122 10.62 1.74 -7.96
CA GLY A 122 11.20 0.82 -7.01
C GLY A 122 11.75 -0.46 -7.65
N THR A 123 12.40 -1.23 -6.81
CA THR A 123 12.95 -2.54 -7.15
C THR A 123 12.77 -3.51 -6.00
N LYS A 124 12.68 -4.79 -6.31
CA LYS A 124 12.64 -5.88 -5.34
C LYS A 124 13.43 -7.07 -5.83
N ILE A 125 14.11 -7.73 -4.89
CA ILE A 125 14.95 -8.89 -5.13
C ILE A 125 14.55 -9.99 -4.15
N ASN A 126 14.32 -11.19 -4.66
CA ASN A 126 14.05 -12.39 -3.86
C ASN A 126 15.31 -13.25 -3.79
N THR A 127 15.54 -13.83 -2.63
CA THR A 127 16.36 -15.04 -2.51
C THR A 127 15.41 -16.21 -2.19
N ILE A 128 15.56 -17.30 -2.89
CA ILE A 128 14.78 -18.51 -2.66
C ILE A 128 15.76 -19.58 -2.21
N GLU A 129 15.68 -19.95 -0.94
CA GLU A 129 16.36 -21.12 -0.39
C GLU A 129 15.27 -22.13 0.01
N ASP A 130 15.49 -23.39 -0.19
CA ASP A 130 14.55 -24.55 -0.14
C ASP A 130 13.25 -24.35 0.67
N VAL A 131 13.33 -23.81 1.88
CA VAL A 131 12.22 -23.65 2.81
C VAL A 131 11.89 -22.17 3.07
N TRP A 132 12.87 -21.27 2.94
CA TRP A 132 12.73 -19.86 3.25
C TRP A 132 12.74 -19.00 1.99
N ARG A 133 11.87 -18.03 1.95
CA ARG A 133 11.87 -16.97 0.95
C ARG A 133 12.20 -15.66 1.63
N VAL A 134 13.14 -14.92 1.10
CA VAL A 134 13.51 -13.59 1.58
C VAL A 134 13.39 -12.61 0.43
N GLN A 135 12.74 -11.49 0.66
CA GLN A 135 12.63 -10.40 -0.30
C GLN A 135 13.15 -9.11 0.32
N ILE A 136 13.98 -8.40 -0.40
CA ILE A 136 14.43 -7.04 -0.08
C ILE A 136 13.92 -6.13 -1.19
N GLY A 137 13.36 -4.99 -0.80
CA GLY A 137 12.94 -3.99 -1.76
C GLY A 137 13.20 -2.58 -1.29
N ALA A 138 13.26 -1.69 -2.26
CA ALA A 138 13.43 -0.26 -2.06
C ALA A 138 12.64 0.50 -3.11
N ASP A 139 12.04 1.61 -2.70
CA ASP A 139 11.40 2.55 -3.62
C ASP A 139 11.49 4.00 -3.15
N VAL A 140 11.22 4.88 -4.09
CA VAL A 140 11.09 6.31 -3.82
C VAL A 140 9.80 6.79 -4.45
N THR A 141 9.00 7.49 -3.66
CA THR A 141 7.75 8.12 -4.07
C THR A 141 7.90 9.64 -3.98
N TRP A 142 7.51 10.32 -5.04
CA TRP A 142 7.36 11.77 -5.08
C TRP A 142 5.89 12.11 -5.11
N SER A 143 5.46 13.08 -4.29
CA SER A 143 4.07 13.51 -4.18
C SER A 143 3.95 15.00 -4.46
N ASP A 144 2.96 15.38 -5.28
CA ASP A 144 2.65 16.79 -5.57
C ASP A 144 1.60 17.33 -4.60
N TYR A 145 2.05 18.15 -3.67
CA TYR A 145 1.24 18.87 -2.68
C TYR A 145 0.71 20.22 -3.17
N SER A 146 0.44 20.39 -4.43
CA SER A 146 0.18 21.66 -5.11
C SER A 146 -0.94 22.54 -4.54
N LYS A 147 -1.68 22.12 -3.54
CA LYS A 147 -2.85 22.86 -2.97
C LYS A 147 -2.75 23.33 -1.54
N TRP A 148 -1.67 23.11 -0.84
CA TRP A 148 -1.44 23.80 0.42
C TRP A 148 -0.96 25.23 0.14
N LYS A 149 -1.89 26.11 -0.20
CA LYS A 149 -1.66 27.52 -0.63
C LYS A 149 -0.88 28.41 0.34
N LYS A 150 -0.42 27.92 1.47
CA LYS A 150 0.41 28.66 2.45
C LYS A 150 1.81 28.10 2.63
N VAL A 151 2.11 26.96 2.07
CA VAL A 151 3.44 26.36 2.10
C VAL A 151 3.90 26.33 0.65
N LYS A 152 4.92 27.10 0.32
CA LYS A 152 5.49 27.16 -1.03
C LYS A 152 5.87 25.75 -1.45
N ASN A 153 5.36 25.28 -2.62
CA ASN A 153 5.80 24.14 -3.42
C ASN A 153 6.70 23.14 -2.66
N GLU A 154 6.22 22.57 -1.56
CA GLU A 154 6.95 21.53 -0.85
C GLU A 154 6.61 20.21 -1.54
N GLU A 155 7.55 19.69 -2.31
CA GLU A 155 7.52 18.34 -2.81
C GLU A 155 7.75 17.39 -1.62
N ARG A 156 6.86 16.44 -1.44
CA ARG A 156 7.08 15.34 -0.52
C ARG A 156 7.87 14.27 -1.24
N LYS A 157 8.93 13.80 -0.61
CA LYS A 157 9.67 12.63 -1.04
C LYS A 157 9.61 11.58 0.07
N ASP A 158 9.12 10.40 -0.26
CA ASP A 158 9.11 9.24 0.61
C ASP A 158 10.12 8.22 0.09
N THR A 159 11.07 7.79 0.91
CA THR A 159 12.00 6.72 0.62
C THR A 159 11.63 5.53 1.49
N HIS A 160 11.33 4.41 0.88
CA HIS A 160 10.89 3.20 1.52
C HIS A 160 11.89 2.07 1.30
N LEU A 161 12.21 1.37 2.38
CA LEU A 161 13.02 0.15 2.39
C LEU A 161 12.23 -0.95 3.10
N TYR A 162 12.26 -2.17 2.58
CA TYR A 162 11.66 -3.28 3.29
C TYR A 162 12.46 -4.57 3.19
N LEU A 163 12.29 -5.39 4.22
CA LEU A 163 12.76 -6.76 4.30
C LEU A 163 11.57 -7.65 4.63
N MET A 164 11.34 -8.67 3.83
CA MET A 164 10.30 -9.65 4.06
C MET A 164 10.90 -11.05 4.07
N ALA A 165 10.52 -11.87 5.04
CA ALA A 165 10.94 -13.27 5.14
C ALA A 165 9.72 -14.14 5.42
N GLY A 166 9.65 -15.32 4.81
CA GLY A 166 8.53 -16.23 5.01
C GLY A 166 8.86 -17.67 4.65
N THR A 167 7.99 -18.57 5.10
CA THR A 167 8.12 -20.02 4.89
C THR A 167 6.74 -20.68 4.84
N GLU A 168 6.67 -21.85 4.23
CA GLU A 168 5.50 -22.72 4.32
C GLU A 168 5.33 -23.22 5.75
N THR A 169 4.18 -22.94 6.36
CA THR A 169 3.85 -23.33 7.74
C THR A 169 2.85 -24.48 7.81
N GLY A 170 2.30 -24.88 6.68
CA GLY A 170 1.35 -25.99 6.54
C GLY A 170 0.95 -26.18 5.09
N GLU A 171 0.12 -27.17 4.83
CA GLU A 171 -0.46 -27.38 3.50
C GLU A 171 -1.30 -26.17 3.12
N ASN A 172 -0.94 -25.52 2.00
CA ASN A 172 -1.61 -24.32 1.50
C ASN A 172 -1.54 -23.09 2.44
N VAL A 173 -0.62 -23.06 3.39
CA VAL A 173 -0.42 -21.93 4.31
C VAL A 173 1.02 -21.48 4.29
N PHE A 174 1.22 -20.22 3.94
CA PHE A 174 2.51 -19.56 3.91
C PHE A 174 2.54 -18.44 4.95
N GLY A 175 3.44 -18.53 5.95
CA GLY A 175 3.62 -17.51 6.95
C GLY A 175 4.76 -16.56 6.58
N TYR A 176 4.56 -15.26 6.78
CA TYR A 176 5.63 -14.28 6.54
C TYR A 176 5.65 -13.14 7.56
N THR A 177 6.82 -12.54 7.69
CA THR A 177 7.03 -11.31 8.44
C THR A 177 7.66 -10.29 7.50
N ARG A 178 7.22 -9.04 7.60
CA ARG A 178 7.74 -7.92 6.84
C ARG A 178 8.12 -6.78 7.78
N LEU A 179 9.28 -6.21 7.56
CA LEU A 179 9.80 -5.02 8.21
C LEU A 179 9.86 -3.91 7.17
N ASP A 180 9.22 -2.79 7.45
CA ASP A 180 9.21 -1.62 6.59
C ASP A 180 9.84 -0.42 7.30
N TYR A 181 10.60 0.35 6.59
CA TYR A 181 11.13 1.64 7.01
C TYR A 181 10.83 2.69 5.95
N HIS A 182 10.17 3.75 6.36
CA HIS A 182 9.91 4.92 5.53
C HIS A 182 10.57 6.15 6.14
N THR A 183 11.19 6.95 5.30
CA THR A 183 11.61 8.31 5.66
C THR A 183 10.99 9.29 4.69
N VAL A 184 10.20 10.22 5.24
CA VAL A 184 9.44 11.20 4.46
C VAL A 184 10.05 12.57 4.67
N ASP A 185 10.52 13.17 3.60
CA ASP A 185 11.04 14.53 3.56
C ASP A 185 9.97 15.46 2.96
N PHE A 186 9.66 16.56 3.65
CA PHE A 186 8.70 17.56 3.22
C PHE A 186 9.37 18.84 2.70
N GLY A 187 10.66 18.80 2.35
CA GLY A 187 11.39 19.95 1.79
C GLY A 187 11.69 21.10 2.76
N SER A 188 11.24 21.03 3.99
CA SER A 188 11.58 21.90 5.08
C SER A 188 12.10 21.03 6.22
N ASP A 189 12.76 21.55 7.25
CA ASP A 189 13.34 20.83 8.40
C ASP A 189 12.41 19.78 9.10
N ARG A 190 11.43 19.24 8.37
CA ARG A 190 10.44 18.27 8.81
C ARG A 190 10.71 16.94 8.16
N GLN A 191 11.40 16.10 8.86
CA GLN A 191 11.57 14.69 8.52
C GLN A 191 10.67 13.86 9.43
N PHE A 192 10.05 12.87 8.83
CA PHE A 192 9.19 11.90 9.47
C PHE A 192 9.74 10.50 9.18
N ASP A 193 9.94 9.71 10.21
CA ASP A 193 10.35 8.32 10.08
C ASP A 193 9.24 7.40 10.56
N SER A 194 8.93 6.38 9.76
CA SER A 194 7.92 5.36 10.04
C SER A 194 8.55 3.98 9.96
N TYR A 195 8.15 3.12 10.87
CA TYR A 195 8.57 1.74 10.94
C TYR A 195 7.35 0.85 11.12
N ASP A 196 7.23 -0.19 10.31
CA ASP A 196 6.18 -1.19 10.44
C ASP A 196 6.77 -2.59 10.60
N ILE A 197 6.15 -3.39 11.45
CA ILE A 197 6.36 -4.83 11.53
C ILE A 197 5.03 -5.51 11.24
N THR A 198 4.97 -6.27 10.16
CA THR A 198 3.79 -7.05 9.78
C THR A 198 4.09 -8.52 9.92
N GLY A 199 3.22 -9.26 10.59
CA GLY A 199 3.20 -10.72 10.58
C GLY A 199 1.89 -11.19 9.97
N ALA A 200 1.93 -12.06 8.96
CA ALA A 200 0.73 -12.51 8.27
C ALA A 200 0.82 -13.95 7.77
N LEU A 201 -0.35 -14.54 7.57
CA LEU A 201 -0.55 -15.82 6.91
C LEU A 201 -1.20 -15.58 5.54
N HIS A 202 -0.62 -16.15 4.50
CA HIS A 202 -1.20 -16.26 3.18
C HIS A 202 -1.71 -17.69 3.01
N ILE A 203 -3.01 -17.83 2.83
CA ILE A 203 -3.71 -19.12 2.79
C ILE A 203 -4.26 -19.32 1.39
N THR A 204 -4.01 -20.49 0.81
CA THR A 204 -4.45 -20.85 -0.54
C THR A 204 -5.39 -22.06 -0.46
N PRO A 205 -6.65 -21.87 -0.01
CA PRO A 205 -7.58 -22.99 0.19
C PRO A 205 -7.95 -23.70 -1.11
N SER A 206 -7.77 -23.04 -2.25
CA SER A 206 -7.96 -23.63 -3.59
C SER A 206 -7.05 -22.94 -4.60
N GLY A 207 -6.88 -23.53 -5.78
CA GLY A 207 -6.12 -22.92 -6.88
C GLY A 207 -6.74 -21.62 -7.44
N THR A 208 -7.94 -21.25 -6.98
CA THR A 208 -8.67 -20.07 -7.47
C THR A 208 -8.95 -19.03 -6.39
N THR A 209 -8.61 -19.30 -5.14
CA THR A 209 -8.92 -18.42 -4.01
C THR A 209 -7.73 -18.36 -3.07
N THR A 210 -7.38 -17.15 -2.64
CA THR A 210 -6.41 -16.94 -1.57
C THR A 210 -7.00 -16.02 -0.50
N ALA A 211 -6.48 -16.13 0.71
CA ALA A 211 -6.83 -15.26 1.82
C ALA A 211 -5.57 -14.85 2.58
N ASP A 212 -5.54 -13.61 3.04
CA ASP A 212 -4.48 -13.07 3.87
C ASP A 212 -5.06 -12.64 5.21
N VAL A 213 -4.40 -13.00 6.30
CA VAL A 213 -4.76 -12.54 7.64
C VAL A 213 -3.50 -12.20 8.41
N GLY A 214 -3.48 -11.04 9.06
CA GLY A 214 -2.27 -10.59 9.74
C GLY A 214 -2.48 -9.48 10.75
N LEU A 215 -1.37 -9.11 11.36
CA LEU A 215 -1.26 -7.98 12.27
C LEU A 215 -0.07 -7.12 11.83
N ARG A 216 -0.25 -5.81 11.88
CA ARG A 216 0.81 -4.83 11.68
C ARG A 216 0.95 -3.96 12.92
N PHE A 217 2.16 -3.84 13.42
CA PHE A 217 2.53 -2.88 14.44
C PHE A 217 3.35 -1.77 13.79
N GLY A 218 2.80 -0.55 13.81
CA GLY A 218 3.43 0.64 13.27
C GLY A 218 3.91 1.58 14.37
N TRP A 219 5.00 2.28 14.12
CA TRP A 219 5.39 3.43 14.94
C TRP A 219 6.04 4.50 14.09
N ASP A 220 5.60 5.73 14.34
CA ASP A 220 6.03 6.91 13.63
C ASP A 220 6.76 7.85 14.56
N THR A 221 7.78 8.52 14.05
CA THR A 221 8.54 9.52 14.78
C THR A 221 8.62 10.81 13.99
N LEU A 222 8.15 11.90 14.59
CA LEU A 222 8.32 13.25 14.11
C LEU A 222 8.87 14.08 15.26
N LYS A 223 9.65 15.11 15.00
CA LYS A 223 10.19 16.00 16.04
C LYS A 223 9.09 16.52 16.98
N GLY A 224 9.04 15.99 18.20
CA GLY A 224 8.04 16.35 19.22
C GLY A 224 6.73 15.54 19.19
N ALA A 225 6.61 14.53 18.32
CA ALA A 225 5.47 13.65 18.28
C ALA A 225 5.89 12.20 18.05
N ARG A 226 5.11 11.25 18.59
CA ARG A 226 5.25 9.82 18.35
C ARG A 226 3.87 9.21 18.18
N SER A 227 3.75 8.32 17.23
CA SER A 227 2.54 7.49 17.02
C SER A 227 2.90 6.02 17.12
N ARG A 228 1.98 5.22 17.60
CA ARG A 228 2.05 3.76 17.57
C ARG A 228 0.66 3.22 17.30
N ASP A 229 0.57 2.23 16.47
CA ASP A 229 -0.70 1.56 16.19
C ASP A 229 -0.53 0.05 16.05
N LEU A 230 -1.60 -0.67 16.35
CA LEU A 230 -1.76 -2.08 16.05
C LEU A 230 -2.93 -2.23 15.12
N THR A 231 -2.70 -2.76 13.93
CA THR A 231 -3.68 -2.90 12.87
C THR A 231 -3.92 -4.37 12.55
N PHE A 232 -5.18 -4.77 12.48
CA PHE A 232 -5.60 -6.06 11.94
C PHE A 232 -5.72 -5.95 10.42
N LEU A 233 -5.18 -6.94 9.72
CA LEU A 233 -5.16 -7.04 8.26
C LEU A 233 -5.97 -8.26 7.83
N LEU A 234 -6.88 -8.06 6.89
CA LEU A 234 -7.66 -9.11 6.26
C LEU A 234 -7.71 -8.85 4.77
N GLY A 235 -7.41 -9.85 3.97
CA GLY A 235 -7.46 -9.73 2.52
C GLY A 235 -7.76 -11.05 1.84
N GLY A 236 -7.93 -10.99 0.53
CA GLY A 236 -8.08 -12.18 -0.27
C GLY A 236 -8.26 -11.87 -1.74
N TYR A 237 -8.06 -12.89 -2.56
CA TYR A 237 -8.16 -12.80 -4.02
C TYR A 237 -9.00 -13.96 -4.55
N LEU A 238 -9.71 -13.66 -5.64
CA LEU A 238 -10.44 -14.62 -6.45
C LEU A 238 -9.92 -14.58 -7.89
N SER A 239 -9.54 -15.73 -8.45
CA SER A 239 -9.22 -15.85 -9.88
C SER A 239 -10.48 -15.69 -10.72
N VAL A 240 -10.41 -14.80 -11.67
CA VAL A 240 -11.45 -14.64 -12.70
C VAL A 240 -11.00 -15.29 -14.02
N TYR A 241 -9.71 -15.15 -14.32
CA TYR A 241 -9.03 -15.79 -15.44
C TYR A 241 -7.66 -16.31 -15.00
N LYS A 242 -7.00 -17.10 -15.85
CA LYS A 242 -5.69 -17.72 -15.54
C LYS A 242 -4.62 -16.70 -15.07
N ASN A 243 -4.69 -15.48 -15.58
CA ASN A 243 -3.73 -14.42 -15.36
C ASN A 243 -4.34 -13.15 -14.73
N MET A 244 -5.58 -13.26 -14.18
CA MET A 244 -6.28 -12.14 -13.58
C MET A 244 -6.89 -12.53 -12.23
N ALA A 245 -6.59 -11.76 -11.20
CA ALA A 245 -7.16 -11.90 -9.88
C ALA A 245 -7.85 -10.61 -9.43
N LEU A 246 -9.03 -10.76 -8.81
CA LEU A 246 -9.73 -9.69 -8.11
C LEU A 246 -9.50 -9.85 -6.63
N GLY A 247 -9.14 -8.77 -5.94
CA GLY A 247 -8.85 -8.76 -4.52
C GLY A 247 -9.67 -7.76 -3.75
N LEU A 248 -9.85 -8.06 -2.47
CA LEU A 248 -10.40 -7.16 -1.48
C LEU A 248 -9.52 -7.21 -0.24
N ASN A 249 -9.05 -6.06 0.23
CA ASN A 249 -8.28 -5.93 1.46
C ASN A 249 -9.00 -4.99 2.42
N ALA A 250 -8.86 -5.27 3.71
CA ALA A 250 -9.40 -4.47 4.78
C ALA A 250 -8.39 -4.36 5.92
N ASP A 251 -8.15 -3.14 6.38
CA ASP A 251 -7.34 -2.84 7.55
C ASP A 251 -8.22 -2.24 8.63
N TYR A 252 -7.97 -2.60 9.89
CA TYR A 252 -8.69 -2.06 11.03
C TYR A 252 -7.73 -1.80 12.20
N VAL A 253 -7.67 -0.56 12.67
CA VAL A 253 -6.81 -0.17 13.80
C VAL A 253 -7.45 -0.63 15.11
N LEU A 254 -6.85 -1.65 15.71
CA LEU A 254 -7.28 -2.26 16.97
C LEU A 254 -6.92 -1.39 18.18
N ALA A 255 -5.70 -0.83 18.17
CA ALA A 255 -5.20 0.02 19.23
C ALA A 255 -4.26 1.07 18.64
N SER A 256 -4.26 2.24 19.22
CA SER A 256 -3.39 3.35 18.81
C SER A 256 -3.02 4.19 20.02
N SER A 257 -1.81 4.72 20.04
CA SER A 257 -1.32 5.64 21.05
C SER A 257 -0.46 6.70 20.40
N ASN A 258 -0.91 7.94 20.49
CA ASN A 258 -0.20 9.10 19.96
C ASN A 258 0.25 9.98 21.12
N ASN A 259 1.49 10.41 21.13
CA ASN A 259 2.02 11.34 22.12
C ASN A 259 2.56 12.56 21.40
N ILE A 260 1.97 13.73 21.69
CA ILE A 260 2.37 14.98 21.09
C ILE A 260 2.73 15.94 22.21
N LYS A 261 3.98 16.40 22.21
CA LYS A 261 4.50 17.31 23.22
C LYS A 261 3.60 18.56 23.32
N GLY A 262 2.97 18.74 24.49
CA GLY A 262 2.09 19.87 24.79
C GLY A 262 0.62 19.70 24.41
N TYR A 263 0.21 18.58 23.79
CA TYR A 263 -1.17 18.40 23.27
C TYR A 263 -1.88 17.12 23.72
N GLY A 264 -1.21 16.28 24.51
CA GLY A 264 -1.82 15.05 25.03
C GLY A 264 -1.64 13.83 24.12
N SER A 265 -2.46 12.82 24.31
CA SER A 265 -2.33 11.50 23.67
C SER A 265 -3.64 11.11 22.96
N PRO A 266 -3.94 11.73 21.81
CA PRO A 266 -5.08 11.28 21.00
C PRO A 266 -4.84 9.87 20.46
N ASP A 267 -5.90 9.11 20.24
CA ASP A 267 -5.82 7.79 19.61
C ASP A 267 -6.55 7.75 18.27
N ASN A 268 -6.20 6.79 17.43
CA ASN A 268 -6.81 6.54 16.13
C ASN A 268 -7.53 5.17 16.10
N GLN A 269 -7.87 4.63 17.25
CA GLN A 269 -8.54 3.36 17.37
C GLN A 269 -9.88 3.36 16.61
N GLY A 270 -10.12 2.30 15.82
CA GLY A 270 -11.29 2.17 14.99
C GLY A 270 -11.21 2.89 13.64
N ALA A 271 -10.03 3.40 13.25
CA ALA A 271 -9.76 3.73 11.86
C ALA A 271 -9.77 2.46 10.99
N TYR A 272 -10.19 2.59 9.75
CA TYR A 272 -10.23 1.47 8.82
C TYR A 272 -9.96 1.91 7.40
N SER A 273 -9.49 0.96 6.58
CA SER A 273 -9.45 1.08 5.14
C SER A 273 -10.05 -0.15 4.46
N LEU A 274 -10.60 0.06 3.28
CA LEU A 274 -11.06 -0.99 2.37
C LEU A 274 -10.44 -0.70 1.01
N GLU A 275 -9.84 -1.72 0.41
CA GLU A 275 -9.20 -1.63 -0.89
C GLU A 275 -9.66 -2.76 -1.79
N PHE A 276 -10.18 -2.41 -2.95
CA PHE A 276 -10.42 -3.31 -4.06
C PHE A 276 -9.23 -3.25 -5.00
N ASN A 277 -8.75 -4.40 -5.45
CA ASN A 277 -7.63 -4.49 -6.36
C ASN A 277 -7.87 -5.49 -7.49
N VAL A 278 -7.17 -5.25 -8.59
CA VAL A 278 -7.14 -6.12 -9.77
C VAL A 278 -5.68 -6.36 -10.09
N LYS A 279 -5.25 -7.62 -10.07
CA LYS A 279 -3.94 -8.02 -10.56
C LYS A 279 -4.07 -8.70 -11.91
N TYR A 280 -3.20 -8.34 -12.83
CA TYR A 280 -3.16 -8.90 -14.17
C TYR A 280 -1.71 -9.12 -14.61
N GLU A 281 -1.41 -10.34 -15.09
CA GLU A 281 -0.10 -10.73 -15.62
C GLU A 281 -0.17 -10.90 -17.15
N PHE A 282 0.81 -10.34 -17.88
CA PHE A 282 0.87 -10.38 -19.34
C PHE A 282 2.31 -10.43 -19.88
#